data_44dd31efa3823ccd222dc9e41602a432
#
_entry.id   44dd31efa3823ccd222dc9e41602a432
#
_cell.length_a   1.000
_cell.length_b   1.000
_cell.length_c   1.000
_cell.angle_alpha   90.00
_cell.angle_beta   90.00
_cell.angle_gamma   90.00
#
_symmetry.space_group_name_H-M   'P 1'
#
loop_
_entity.id
_entity.type
_entity.pdbx_description
1 polymer ?
#
loop_
_entity_poly.entity_id
_entity_poly.type
_entity_poly.pdbx_seq_one_letter_code
_entity_poly.pdbx_strand_id
1 'polypeptide(L)'
;MKMGQCKICNTTSHYISEELSVCLRCIREKPESALPIAMEAHARSRAAFGLPEKPPDDPDGVKCNICVNECSILENERGYCGLRKNEGGQLKGVSTEEGKLSWYHDPLPTNCVGDWVCPGGTGAGYPKYAYRSGPEYGYKNLAVFFHACSFNCLFCQNWHFRKETLKNQTLSVNRLASDVNHKTSCICYFGGDPTPQLPFSLRASRIAIENNKDRILRICWETNGSMNQGLLERMIEIALSSGGCIKFDLKTWNENLHIALTGITNKRTLENFSFTGEKITLRPIPPLLVANTLLVPGYIDENEIRKIAQFTASVNPDIPYSLLAFYPHFYMSDMPLTSKSFAERCFKVAKEEGLNNVRIGNIHLLS
;
A
#
# COMPACT_ATOMS: atom_id res chain seq x y z
N MET A 1 -4.20 -22.26 -19.11
CA MET A 1 -4.31 -21.78 -17.70
C MET A 1 -4.51 -22.98 -16.81
N LYS A 2 -3.82 -23.05 -15.68
CA LYS A 2 -4.03 -24.07 -14.67
C LYS A 2 -5.38 -23.87 -13.98
N MET A 3 -5.93 -24.92 -13.40
CA MET A 3 -7.20 -24.87 -12.67
C MET A 3 -6.93 -25.20 -11.21
N GLY A 4 -7.08 -24.21 -10.33
CA GLY A 4 -6.99 -24.45 -8.90
C GLY A 4 -8.25 -25.12 -8.35
N GLN A 5 -8.11 -25.84 -7.25
CA GLN A 5 -9.19 -26.53 -6.55
C GLN A 5 -9.34 -25.99 -5.12
N CYS A 6 -10.57 -25.71 -4.73
CA CYS A 6 -10.89 -25.35 -3.35
C CYS A 6 -10.89 -26.60 -2.46
N LYS A 7 -10.02 -26.64 -1.46
CA LYS A 7 -9.89 -27.76 -0.50
C LYS A 7 -11.12 -27.94 0.41
N ILE A 8 -12.06 -26.99 0.43
CA ILE A 8 -13.27 -27.06 1.28
C ILE A 8 -14.48 -27.60 0.51
N CYS A 9 -14.77 -27.03 -0.67
CA CYS A 9 -15.95 -27.37 -1.45
C CYS A 9 -15.64 -28.15 -2.72
N ASN A 10 -14.38 -28.50 -2.98
CA ASN A 10 -13.88 -29.22 -4.14
C ASN A 10 -14.17 -28.56 -5.50
N THR A 11 -14.69 -27.33 -5.53
CA THR A 11 -14.87 -26.58 -6.78
C THR A 11 -13.51 -26.36 -7.45
N THR A 12 -13.44 -26.59 -8.75
CA THR A 12 -12.26 -26.36 -9.59
C THR A 12 -12.52 -25.19 -10.53
N SER A 13 -11.59 -24.24 -10.63
CA SER A 13 -11.75 -23.06 -11.49
C SER A 13 -10.40 -22.39 -11.75
N HIS A 14 -10.28 -21.70 -12.91
CA HIS A 14 -9.17 -20.77 -13.19
C HIS A 14 -9.13 -19.54 -12.27
N TYR A 15 -10.22 -19.29 -11.55
CA TYR A 15 -10.36 -18.19 -10.59
C TYR A 15 -10.07 -18.62 -9.15
N ILE A 16 -9.47 -19.79 -8.95
CA ILE A 16 -8.97 -20.25 -7.65
C ILE A 16 -7.47 -20.43 -7.77
N SER A 17 -6.69 -19.71 -6.96
CA SER A 17 -5.23 -19.90 -6.91
C SER A 17 -4.87 -21.26 -6.34
N GLU A 18 -3.95 -21.98 -7.01
CA GLU A 18 -3.41 -23.25 -6.52
C GLU A 18 -2.74 -23.10 -5.15
N GLU A 19 -2.01 -21.97 -4.95
CA GLU A 19 -1.29 -21.74 -3.69
C GLU A 19 -2.23 -21.39 -2.54
N LEU A 20 -3.28 -20.59 -2.79
CA LEU A 20 -4.26 -20.25 -1.78
C LEU A 20 -5.23 -21.41 -1.49
N SER A 21 -5.56 -22.22 -2.51
CA SER A 21 -6.36 -23.44 -2.45
C SER A 21 -7.74 -23.30 -1.77
N VAL A 22 -8.31 -22.08 -1.70
CA VAL A 22 -9.65 -21.78 -1.18
C VAL A 22 -10.34 -20.76 -2.09
N CYS A 23 -11.64 -20.93 -2.34
CA CYS A 23 -12.42 -20.01 -3.17
C CYS A 23 -13.04 -18.87 -2.34
N LEU A 24 -13.40 -17.78 -3.01
CA LEU A 24 -14.04 -16.61 -2.41
C LEU A 24 -15.25 -16.97 -1.55
N ARG A 25 -16.13 -17.87 -2.06
CA ARG A 25 -17.32 -18.29 -1.32
C ARG A 25 -16.97 -18.95 0.02
N CYS A 26 -16.01 -19.87 0.03
CA CYS A 26 -15.59 -20.54 1.26
C CYS A 26 -14.88 -19.60 2.24
N ILE A 27 -14.11 -18.63 1.74
CA ILE A 27 -13.50 -17.59 2.59
C ILE A 27 -14.56 -16.77 3.31
N ARG A 28 -15.66 -16.42 2.63
CA ARG A 28 -16.75 -15.61 3.22
C ARG A 28 -17.69 -16.42 4.12
N GLU A 29 -18.07 -17.62 3.70
CA GLU A 29 -19.13 -18.41 4.35
C GLU A 29 -18.61 -19.42 5.37
N LYS A 30 -17.35 -19.83 5.29
CA LYS A 30 -16.68 -20.83 6.14
C LYS A 30 -15.28 -20.39 6.55
N PRO A 31 -15.12 -19.16 7.12
CA PRO A 31 -13.81 -18.60 7.42
C PRO A 31 -13.00 -19.46 8.40
N GLU A 32 -13.65 -20.11 9.37
CA GLU A 32 -13.00 -21.00 10.34
C GLU A 32 -12.27 -22.18 9.68
N SER A 33 -12.71 -22.61 8.50
CA SER A 33 -12.05 -23.68 7.71
C SER A 33 -11.12 -23.10 6.65
N ALA A 34 -11.45 -21.93 6.07
CA ALA A 34 -10.73 -21.34 4.95
C ALA A 34 -9.44 -20.62 5.38
N LEU A 35 -9.51 -19.87 6.49
CA LEU A 35 -8.38 -19.07 6.95
C LEU A 35 -7.17 -19.91 7.37
N PRO A 36 -7.28 -21.05 8.07
CA PRO A 36 -6.12 -21.90 8.34
C PRO A 36 -5.37 -22.30 7.07
N ILE A 37 -6.09 -22.72 6.00
CA ILE A 37 -5.49 -23.10 4.71
C ILE A 37 -4.78 -21.89 4.06
N ALA A 38 -5.43 -20.73 4.06
CA ALA A 38 -4.83 -19.49 3.53
C ALA A 38 -3.58 -19.11 4.31
N MET A 39 -3.60 -19.22 5.65
CA MET A 39 -2.46 -18.88 6.49
C MET A 39 -1.27 -19.81 6.31
N GLU A 40 -1.47 -21.08 5.93
CA GLU A 40 -0.37 -21.96 5.52
C GLU A 40 0.34 -21.44 4.25
N ALA A 41 -0.40 -20.87 3.28
CA ALA A 41 0.22 -20.25 2.10
C ALA A 41 1.04 -19.02 2.48
N HIS A 42 0.53 -18.21 3.42
CA HIS A 42 1.28 -17.08 3.98
C HIS A 42 2.55 -17.54 4.70
N ALA A 43 2.48 -18.57 5.55
CA ALA A 43 3.63 -19.11 6.26
C ALA A 43 4.72 -19.58 5.28
N ARG A 44 4.35 -20.40 4.28
CA ARG A 44 5.30 -20.85 3.22
C ARG A 44 5.94 -19.67 2.48
N SER A 45 5.14 -18.68 2.09
CA SER A 45 5.64 -17.53 1.33
C SER A 45 6.61 -16.66 2.13
N ARG A 46 6.47 -16.62 3.44
CA ARG A 46 7.35 -15.86 4.34
C ARG A 46 8.60 -16.64 4.71
N ALA A 47 8.45 -17.93 5.03
CA ALA A 47 9.57 -18.83 5.32
C ALA A 47 10.59 -18.88 4.17
N ALA A 48 10.13 -18.80 2.92
CA ALA A 48 10.99 -18.73 1.73
C ALA A 48 11.97 -17.55 1.73
N PHE A 49 11.73 -16.51 2.55
CA PHE A 49 12.58 -15.33 2.71
C PHE A 49 13.16 -15.20 4.14
N GLY A 50 13.02 -16.23 4.98
CA GLY A 50 13.49 -16.18 6.39
C GLY A 50 12.74 -15.16 7.26
N LEU A 51 11.52 -14.79 6.87
CA LEU A 51 10.68 -13.85 7.61
C LEU A 51 9.76 -14.60 8.59
N PRO A 52 9.40 -14.03 9.76
CA PRO A 52 8.46 -14.63 10.69
C PRO A 52 7.12 -14.97 10.00
N GLU A 53 6.62 -16.17 10.20
CA GLU A 53 5.39 -16.67 9.53
C GLU A 53 4.15 -15.90 9.96
N LYS A 54 4.09 -15.46 11.21
CA LYS A 54 3.02 -14.65 11.82
C LYS A 54 3.59 -13.51 12.64
N PRO A 55 2.81 -12.45 12.92
CA PRO A 55 3.24 -11.44 13.89
C PRO A 55 3.57 -12.08 15.24
N PRO A 56 4.77 -11.83 15.80
CA PRO A 56 5.09 -12.30 17.16
C PRO A 56 4.22 -11.55 18.17
N ASP A 57 3.66 -12.31 19.12
CA ASP A 57 2.78 -11.79 20.18
C ASP A 57 3.11 -12.51 21.49
N ASP A 58 4.32 -12.33 21.98
CA ASP A 58 4.77 -12.93 23.23
C ASP A 58 4.61 -11.93 24.39
N PRO A 59 4.00 -12.33 25.53
CA PRO A 59 3.79 -11.43 26.66
C PRO A 59 5.08 -10.85 27.24
N ASP A 60 6.21 -11.57 27.13
CA ASP A 60 7.53 -11.15 27.62
C ASP A 60 8.35 -10.39 26.55
N GLY A 61 7.77 -10.16 25.38
CA GLY A 61 8.42 -9.51 24.26
C GLY A 61 8.46 -7.98 24.37
N VAL A 62 9.38 -7.36 23.63
CA VAL A 62 9.43 -5.89 23.46
C VAL A 62 8.43 -5.46 22.39
N LYS A 63 7.51 -4.55 22.73
CA LYS A 63 6.44 -4.10 21.83
C LYS A 63 6.93 -3.14 20.76
N CYS A 64 6.51 -3.40 19.51
CA CYS A 64 6.69 -2.52 18.36
C CYS A 64 5.34 -1.91 17.98
N ASN A 65 5.16 -0.61 18.19
CA ASN A 65 3.90 0.12 17.99
C ASN A 65 3.85 0.89 16.66
N ILE A 66 4.48 0.38 15.59
CA ILE A 66 4.55 1.08 14.30
C ILE A 66 3.31 0.83 13.43
N CYS A 67 2.76 -0.40 13.43
CA CYS A 67 1.68 -0.82 12.54
C CYS A 67 0.69 -1.78 13.22
N VAL A 68 -0.34 -2.17 12.48
CA VAL A 68 -1.42 -3.08 12.91
C VAL A 68 -0.93 -4.42 13.48
N ASN A 69 0.29 -4.86 13.14
CA ASN A 69 0.83 -6.13 13.64
C ASN A 69 1.24 -6.07 15.12
N GLU A 70 1.42 -4.90 15.70
CA GLU A 70 1.70 -4.65 17.13
C GLU A 70 2.64 -5.69 17.77
N CYS A 71 3.67 -6.09 16.99
CA CYS A 71 4.57 -7.18 17.34
C CYS A 71 5.14 -7.04 18.76
N SER A 72 5.02 -8.10 19.55
CA SER A 72 5.71 -8.26 20.83
C SER A 72 6.83 -9.29 20.63
N ILE A 73 8.09 -8.81 20.62
CA ILE A 73 9.25 -9.51 20.06
C ILE A 73 10.13 -10.03 21.18
N LEU A 74 10.29 -11.35 21.31
CA LEU A 74 11.19 -12.00 22.25
C LEU A 74 12.66 -11.67 21.97
N GLU A 75 13.49 -11.86 22.99
CA GLU A 75 14.94 -11.70 22.87
C GLU A 75 15.50 -12.54 21.72
N ASN A 76 16.32 -11.93 20.88
CA ASN A 76 16.90 -12.49 19.65
C ASN A 76 15.92 -12.79 18.51
N GLU A 77 14.63 -12.50 18.65
CA GLU A 77 13.64 -12.64 17.59
C GLU A 77 13.43 -11.35 16.79
N ARG A 78 12.74 -11.47 15.65
CA ARG A 78 12.40 -10.35 14.75
C ARG A 78 10.89 -10.12 14.68
N GLY A 79 10.51 -8.85 14.52
CA GLY A 79 9.14 -8.48 14.19
C GLY A 79 8.72 -8.95 12.79
N TYR A 80 7.41 -9.02 12.55
CA TYR A 80 6.81 -9.52 11.31
C TYR A 80 7.42 -8.90 10.03
N CYS A 81 7.64 -7.60 9.99
CA CYS A 81 8.24 -6.95 8.82
C CYS A 81 9.73 -7.28 8.59
N GLY A 82 10.40 -8.00 9.51
CA GLY A 82 11.80 -8.37 9.43
C GLY A 82 12.81 -7.27 9.75
N LEU A 83 12.37 -6.04 10.01
CA LEU A 83 13.24 -4.86 10.14
C LEU A 83 13.80 -4.64 11.53
N ARG A 84 13.08 -5.04 12.57
CA ARG A 84 13.47 -4.83 13.98
C ARG A 84 13.66 -6.17 14.65
N LYS A 85 14.74 -6.28 15.41
CA LYS A 85 15.11 -7.43 16.24
C LYS A 85 15.20 -6.96 17.68
N ASN A 86 14.74 -7.76 18.62
CA ASN A 86 14.98 -7.50 20.04
C ASN A 86 16.38 -8.00 20.40
N GLU A 87 17.23 -7.09 20.88
CA GLU A 87 18.59 -7.38 21.34
C GLU A 87 18.84 -6.61 22.65
N GLY A 88 18.98 -7.34 23.77
CA GLY A 88 19.15 -6.76 25.09
C GLY A 88 17.97 -5.95 25.59
N GLY A 89 16.73 -6.38 25.28
CA GLY A 89 15.51 -5.69 25.67
C GLY A 89 15.20 -4.41 24.84
N GLN A 90 15.89 -4.23 23.71
CA GLN A 90 15.72 -3.06 22.82
C GLN A 90 15.49 -3.48 21.37
N LEU A 91 14.60 -2.79 20.67
CA LEU A 91 14.37 -3.01 19.24
C LEU A 91 15.48 -2.34 18.42
N LYS A 92 16.38 -3.14 17.87
CA LYS A 92 17.46 -2.72 16.96
C LYS A 92 17.12 -2.98 15.50
N GLY A 93 17.77 -2.27 14.60
CA GLY A 93 17.57 -2.33 13.14
C GLY A 93 17.28 -0.94 12.56
N VAL A 94 16.27 -0.85 11.70
CA VAL A 94 15.87 0.45 11.13
C VAL A 94 15.35 1.40 12.21
N SER A 95 15.64 2.68 12.03
CA SER A 95 15.32 3.73 12.99
C SER A 95 14.68 4.95 12.31
N THR A 96 14.63 6.07 13.00
CA THR A 96 14.27 7.37 12.43
C THR A 96 15.35 7.89 11.48
N GLU A 97 16.62 7.54 11.70
CA GLU A 97 17.77 8.05 10.93
C GLU A 97 18.26 7.07 9.85
N GLU A 98 17.99 5.77 9.99
CA GLU A 98 18.47 4.72 9.11
C GLU A 98 17.33 3.84 8.61
N GLY A 99 17.26 3.62 7.28
CA GLY A 99 16.22 2.83 6.62
C GLY A 99 16.77 1.85 5.59
N LYS A 100 15.93 0.87 5.21
CA LYS A 100 16.20 -0.10 4.13
C LYS A 100 15.32 0.25 2.93
N LEU A 101 15.91 0.85 1.92
CA LEU A 101 15.20 1.39 0.76
C LEU A 101 16.15 1.55 -0.41
N SER A 102 15.55 1.75 -1.58
CA SER A 102 16.22 2.20 -2.79
C SER A 102 15.37 3.28 -3.45
N TRP A 103 15.96 4.07 -4.36
CA TRP A 103 15.21 5.09 -5.10
C TRP A 103 15.83 5.37 -6.46
N TYR A 104 15.06 6.01 -7.31
CA TYR A 104 15.51 6.57 -8.57
C TYR A 104 14.69 7.81 -8.94
N HIS A 105 15.21 8.61 -9.86
CA HIS A 105 14.50 9.76 -10.40
C HIS A 105 13.64 9.33 -11.60
N ASP A 106 12.31 9.38 -11.40
CA ASP A 106 11.33 8.99 -12.40
C ASP A 106 10.76 10.23 -13.11
N PRO A 107 10.82 10.33 -14.45
CA PRO A 107 10.28 11.46 -15.18
C PRO A 107 8.77 11.65 -14.94
N LEU A 108 8.34 12.91 -14.78
CA LEU A 108 6.92 13.24 -14.70
C LEU A 108 6.33 13.51 -16.10
N PRO A 109 5.04 13.16 -16.32
CA PRO A 109 4.15 12.40 -15.43
C PRO A 109 4.57 10.93 -15.32
N THR A 110 4.56 10.40 -14.09
CA THR A 110 4.91 9.00 -13.80
C THR A 110 3.67 8.10 -13.78
N ASN A 111 3.86 6.79 -13.96
CA ASN A 111 2.80 5.79 -13.80
C ASN A 111 2.55 5.55 -12.30
N CYS A 112 1.65 6.30 -11.72
CA CYS A 112 1.25 6.25 -10.32
C CYS A 112 -0.27 6.15 -10.21
N VAL A 113 -0.79 5.46 -9.20
CA VAL A 113 -2.24 5.30 -8.98
C VAL A 113 -3.00 6.62 -8.82
N GLY A 114 -2.31 7.71 -8.49
CA GLY A 114 -2.86 9.06 -8.35
C GLY A 114 -2.40 10.04 -9.43
N ASP A 115 -1.72 9.63 -10.50
CA ASP A 115 -1.18 10.50 -11.55
C ASP A 115 -2.23 11.42 -12.18
N TRP A 116 -3.44 10.93 -12.32
CA TRP A 116 -4.57 11.61 -12.96
C TRP A 116 -5.25 12.69 -12.10
N VAL A 117 -4.83 12.85 -10.83
CA VAL A 117 -5.35 13.85 -9.90
C VAL A 117 -4.26 14.60 -9.14
N CYS A 118 -3.01 14.12 -9.15
CA CYS A 118 -1.91 14.75 -8.43
C CYS A 118 -1.31 15.93 -9.21
N PRO A 119 -0.64 16.88 -8.54
CA PRO A 119 0.00 18.03 -9.20
C PRO A 119 0.98 17.64 -10.31
N GLY A 120 1.80 16.61 -10.09
CA GLY A 120 2.79 16.18 -11.08
C GLY A 120 2.20 15.66 -12.38
N GLY A 121 1.01 15.03 -12.32
CA GLY A 121 0.30 14.50 -13.48
C GLY A 121 -0.66 15.46 -14.15
N THR A 122 -1.17 16.47 -13.41
CA THR A 122 -2.29 17.32 -13.89
C THR A 122 -2.08 18.82 -13.71
N GLY A 123 -1.12 19.24 -12.89
CA GLY A 123 -0.99 20.62 -12.46
C GLY A 123 -1.98 21.05 -11.38
N ALA A 124 -2.68 20.10 -10.74
CA ALA A 124 -3.62 20.39 -9.66
C ALA A 124 -2.97 21.24 -8.55
N GLY A 125 -3.63 22.35 -8.17
CA GLY A 125 -3.11 23.27 -7.17
C GLY A 125 -2.05 24.27 -7.68
N TYR A 126 -1.89 24.41 -8.99
CA TYR A 126 -1.05 25.46 -9.59
C TYR A 126 -1.56 26.88 -9.19
N PRO A 127 -0.71 27.86 -8.92
CA PRO A 127 0.78 27.80 -8.88
C PRO A 127 1.35 27.36 -7.52
N LYS A 128 0.55 27.17 -6.49
CA LYS A 128 1.02 26.94 -5.12
C LYS A 128 1.69 25.58 -4.94
N TYR A 129 1.17 24.53 -5.58
CA TYR A 129 1.59 23.15 -5.41
C TYR A 129 2.08 22.48 -6.68
N ALA A 130 2.10 23.18 -7.80
CA ALA A 130 2.58 22.69 -9.07
C ALA A 130 3.41 23.75 -9.80
N TYR A 131 4.41 23.34 -10.57
CA TYR A 131 5.24 24.21 -11.40
C TYR A 131 4.56 24.60 -12.73
N ARG A 132 3.51 23.86 -13.13
CA ARG A 132 2.77 24.07 -14.37
C ARG A 132 1.27 23.92 -14.13
N SER A 133 0.46 24.56 -14.97
CA SER A 133 -1.02 24.43 -14.98
C SER A 133 -1.50 23.12 -15.62
N GLY A 134 -0.59 22.25 -16.05
CA GLY A 134 -0.79 20.93 -16.62
C GLY A 134 0.29 19.95 -16.13
N PRO A 135 0.46 18.79 -16.81
CA PRO A 135 1.49 17.83 -16.45
C PRO A 135 2.90 18.43 -16.38
N GLU A 136 3.65 18.07 -15.37
CA GLU A 136 4.99 18.65 -15.08
C GLU A 136 6.11 18.01 -15.92
N TYR A 137 5.98 18.03 -17.24
CA TYR A 137 7.04 17.59 -18.14
C TYR A 137 8.37 18.30 -17.85
N GLY A 138 9.46 17.52 -17.80
CA GLY A 138 10.80 18.01 -17.52
C GLY A 138 11.17 18.02 -16.02
N TYR A 139 10.19 17.82 -15.13
CA TYR A 139 10.42 17.54 -13.71
C TYR A 139 10.47 16.04 -13.42
N LYS A 140 10.85 15.69 -12.20
CA LYS A 140 11.01 14.30 -11.75
C LYS A 140 10.38 14.06 -10.39
N ASN A 141 9.90 12.84 -10.21
CA ASN A 141 9.59 12.25 -8.93
C ASN A 141 10.83 11.54 -8.38
N LEU A 142 11.20 11.74 -7.12
CA LEU A 142 12.11 10.86 -6.41
C LEU A 142 11.28 9.67 -5.92
N ALA A 143 11.34 8.57 -6.66
CA ALA A 143 10.57 7.35 -6.42
C ALA A 143 11.29 6.47 -5.40
N VAL A 144 10.74 6.34 -4.19
CA VAL A 144 11.38 5.66 -3.05
C VAL A 144 10.70 4.32 -2.78
N PHE A 145 11.46 3.23 -2.87
CA PHE A 145 11.02 1.85 -2.64
C PHE A 145 11.53 1.32 -1.31
N PHE A 146 10.64 1.04 -0.37
CA PHE A 146 11.00 0.41 0.90
C PHE A 146 11.15 -1.10 0.78
N HIS A 147 12.14 -1.65 1.50
CA HIS A 147 12.47 -3.07 1.47
C HIS A 147 11.79 -3.86 2.60
N ALA A 148 10.57 -3.50 2.97
CA ALA A 148 9.72 -4.26 3.89
C ALA A 148 8.25 -3.87 3.72
N CYS A 149 7.36 -4.70 4.27
CA CYS A 149 5.92 -4.45 4.30
C CYS A 149 5.32 -4.98 5.61
N SER A 150 4.26 -4.34 6.09
CA SER A 150 3.43 -4.82 7.21
C SER A 150 2.45 -5.92 6.81
N PHE A 151 2.20 -6.11 5.50
CA PHE A 151 1.36 -7.16 4.92
C PHE A 151 2.18 -8.21 4.19
N ASN A 152 1.52 -9.30 3.79
CA ASN A 152 2.09 -10.37 2.99
C ASN A 152 1.19 -10.73 1.80
N CYS A 153 0.78 -9.77 1.00
CA CYS A 153 -0.08 -10.02 -0.16
C CYS A 153 0.50 -11.12 -1.05
N LEU A 154 -0.26 -12.20 -1.28
CA LEU A 154 0.17 -13.34 -2.12
C LEU A 154 0.25 -12.96 -3.61
N PHE A 155 -0.38 -11.87 -4.01
CA PHE A 155 -0.37 -11.27 -5.35
C PHE A 155 0.61 -10.08 -5.50
N CYS A 156 1.58 -9.92 -4.60
CA CYS A 156 2.42 -8.73 -4.54
C CYS A 156 3.26 -8.55 -5.81
N GLN A 157 3.07 -7.46 -6.56
CA GLN A 157 3.86 -7.14 -7.75
C GLN A 157 5.31 -6.78 -7.39
N ASN A 158 5.49 -6.10 -6.26
CA ASN A 158 6.80 -5.65 -5.77
C ASN A 158 7.49 -6.68 -4.84
N TRP A 159 7.12 -7.96 -4.90
CA TRP A 159 7.58 -9.00 -3.96
C TRP A 159 9.10 -9.11 -3.82
N HIS A 160 9.86 -8.65 -4.80
CA HIS A 160 11.33 -8.69 -4.82
C HIS A 160 11.97 -7.95 -3.64
N PHE A 161 11.28 -6.97 -3.04
CA PHE A 161 11.78 -6.26 -1.85
C PHE A 161 12.15 -7.22 -0.71
N ARG A 162 11.48 -8.39 -0.63
CA ARG A 162 11.73 -9.40 0.41
C ARG A 162 13.16 -9.94 0.39
N LYS A 163 13.80 -9.96 -0.79
CA LYS A 163 15.22 -10.36 -0.94
C LYS A 163 16.18 -9.37 -0.29
N GLU A 164 15.73 -8.12 -0.11
CA GLU A 164 16.54 -7.04 0.46
C GLU A 164 16.26 -6.83 1.96
N THR A 165 15.11 -7.31 2.46
CA THR A 165 14.62 -7.05 3.83
C THR A 165 15.64 -7.43 4.91
N LEU A 166 16.25 -8.61 4.80
CA LEU A 166 17.18 -9.12 5.83
C LEU A 166 18.65 -8.74 5.57
N LYS A 167 18.99 -8.08 4.46
CA LYS A 167 20.34 -7.58 4.22
C LYS A 167 20.71 -6.51 5.25
N ASN A 168 22.00 -6.42 5.59
CA ASN A 168 22.48 -5.49 6.63
C ASN A 168 22.60 -4.03 6.16
N GLN A 169 22.49 -3.76 4.85
CA GLN A 169 22.66 -2.43 4.30
C GLN A 169 21.49 -1.51 4.67
N THR A 170 21.79 -0.40 5.32
CA THR A 170 20.87 0.72 5.56
C THR A 170 21.36 1.98 4.87
N LEU A 171 20.48 2.95 4.70
CA LEU A 171 20.78 4.27 4.13
C LEU A 171 20.23 5.34 5.08
N SER A 172 20.98 6.44 5.23
CA SER A 172 20.59 7.52 6.13
C SER A 172 19.55 8.46 5.51
N VAL A 173 18.78 9.12 6.37
CA VAL A 173 17.83 10.18 5.95
C VAL A 173 18.51 11.29 5.16
N ASN A 174 19.74 11.67 5.56
CA ASN A 174 20.50 12.72 4.88
C ASN A 174 20.89 12.30 3.46
N ARG A 175 21.23 11.02 3.24
CA ARG A 175 21.55 10.51 1.91
C ARG A 175 20.33 10.61 0.98
N LEU A 176 19.13 10.25 1.44
CA LEU A 176 17.92 10.39 0.64
C LEU A 176 17.59 11.87 0.39
N ALA A 177 17.62 12.70 1.43
CA ALA A 177 17.29 14.12 1.31
C ALA A 177 18.26 14.89 0.37
N SER A 178 19.56 14.53 0.37
CA SER A 178 20.57 15.14 -0.49
C SER A 178 20.42 14.80 -1.98
N ASP A 179 19.65 13.76 -2.31
CA ASP A 179 19.40 13.35 -3.70
C ASP A 179 18.28 14.17 -4.39
N VAL A 180 17.58 15.01 -3.61
CA VAL A 180 16.60 15.97 -4.14
C VAL A 180 17.35 17.08 -4.89
N ASN A 181 17.14 17.19 -6.21
CA ASN A 181 17.78 18.19 -7.05
C ASN A 181 16.79 19.20 -7.64
N HIS A 182 17.27 20.17 -8.41
CA HIS A 182 16.46 21.26 -8.97
C HIS A 182 15.30 20.80 -9.89
N LYS A 183 15.33 19.58 -10.41
CA LYS A 183 14.24 18.99 -11.21
C LYS A 183 13.31 18.13 -10.39
N THR A 184 13.63 17.80 -9.13
CA THR A 184 12.76 16.99 -8.28
C THR A 184 11.62 17.84 -7.75
N SER A 185 10.38 17.57 -8.15
CA SER A 185 9.18 18.31 -7.72
C SER A 185 8.35 17.53 -6.70
N CYS A 186 8.60 16.23 -6.54
CA CYS A 186 7.97 15.41 -5.51
C CYS A 186 8.88 14.26 -5.05
N ILE A 187 8.65 13.79 -3.83
CA ILE A 187 9.10 12.50 -3.32
C ILE A 187 7.87 11.64 -3.15
N CYS A 188 7.83 10.46 -3.76
CA CYS A 188 6.78 9.47 -3.54
C CYS A 188 7.37 8.23 -2.87
N TYR A 189 6.84 7.90 -1.68
CA TYR A 189 7.20 6.73 -0.91
C TYR A 189 6.25 5.58 -1.23
N PHE A 190 6.80 4.44 -1.65
CA PHE A 190 6.08 3.21 -1.96
C PHE A 190 7.02 1.99 -1.95
N GLY A 191 6.81 0.97 -2.75
CA GLY A 191 7.66 -0.22 -2.86
C GLY A 191 7.09 -1.36 -2.05
N GLY A 192 7.79 -1.92 -1.04
CA GLY A 192 7.19 -2.86 -0.10
C GLY A 192 5.97 -2.22 0.56
N ASP A 193 6.22 -1.34 1.51
CA ASP A 193 5.25 -0.38 2.06
C ASP A 193 5.98 0.61 2.97
N PRO A 194 5.64 1.91 2.99
CA PRO A 194 6.26 2.89 3.88
C PRO A 194 5.93 2.68 5.36
N THR A 195 4.82 2.03 5.70
CA THR A 195 4.35 1.86 7.10
C THR A 195 5.41 1.37 8.07
N PRO A 196 6.18 0.26 7.81
CA PRO A 196 7.16 -0.22 8.76
C PRO A 196 8.33 0.74 9.02
N GLN A 197 8.57 1.67 8.09
CA GLN A 197 9.65 2.65 8.13
C GLN A 197 9.13 4.10 8.08
N LEU A 198 7.87 4.32 8.50
CA LEU A 198 7.25 5.64 8.48
C LEU A 198 8.03 6.69 9.30
N PRO A 199 8.60 6.39 10.49
CA PRO A 199 9.47 7.33 11.20
C PRO A 199 10.64 7.84 10.34
N PHE A 200 11.27 6.97 9.53
CA PHE A 200 12.34 7.35 8.60
C PHE A 200 11.81 8.28 7.50
N SER A 201 10.71 7.92 6.81
CA SER A 201 10.18 8.75 5.73
C SER A 201 9.72 10.12 6.21
N LEU A 202 9.12 10.22 7.40
CA LEU A 202 8.76 11.49 8.03
C LEU A 202 9.97 12.37 8.30
N ARG A 203 11.05 11.80 8.83
CA ARG A 203 12.30 12.52 9.10
C ARG A 203 12.99 12.98 7.82
N ALA A 204 13.14 12.08 6.85
CA ALA A 204 13.74 12.39 5.55
C ALA A 204 12.94 13.48 4.80
N SER A 205 11.61 13.42 4.85
CA SER A 205 10.74 14.42 4.23
C SER A 205 10.93 15.81 4.85
N ARG A 206 11.02 15.92 6.18
CA ARG A 206 11.24 17.20 6.86
C ARG A 206 12.59 17.80 6.48
N ILE A 207 13.65 16.99 6.45
CA ILE A 207 14.99 17.44 6.03
C ILE A 207 14.94 17.88 4.56
N ALA A 208 14.31 17.11 3.68
CA ALA A 208 14.20 17.43 2.26
C ALA A 208 13.43 18.75 2.03
N ILE A 209 12.32 18.97 2.74
CA ILE A 209 11.54 20.23 2.69
C ILE A 209 12.37 21.39 3.17
N GLU A 210 13.04 21.27 4.32
CA GLU A 210 13.86 22.34 4.89
C GLU A 210 15.02 22.75 3.95
N ASN A 211 15.67 21.77 3.35
CA ASN A 211 16.75 22.02 2.37
C ASN A 211 16.24 22.62 1.06
N ASN A 212 14.92 22.62 0.82
CA ASN A 212 14.29 23.08 -0.43
C ASN A 212 13.11 24.04 -0.16
N LYS A 213 13.13 24.81 0.93
CA LYS A 213 12.03 25.66 1.39
C LYS A 213 11.59 26.75 0.39
N ASP A 214 12.48 27.16 -0.52
CA ASP A 214 12.22 28.20 -1.51
C ASP A 214 11.62 27.66 -2.82
N ARG A 215 11.21 26.39 -2.85
CA ARG A 215 10.69 25.73 -4.04
C ARG A 215 9.58 24.74 -3.72
N ILE A 216 8.81 24.35 -4.72
CA ILE A 216 7.79 23.32 -4.58
C ILE A 216 8.47 21.95 -4.47
N LEU A 217 8.25 21.26 -3.35
CA LEU A 217 8.62 19.86 -3.12
C LEU A 217 7.47 19.15 -2.41
N ARG A 218 6.71 18.36 -3.16
CA ARG A 218 5.57 17.62 -2.61
C ARG A 218 6.04 16.29 -2.04
N ILE A 219 5.41 15.87 -0.95
CA ILE A 219 5.67 14.59 -0.32
C ILE A 219 4.42 13.72 -0.41
N CYS A 220 4.54 12.58 -1.07
CA CYS A 220 3.44 11.65 -1.32
C CYS A 220 3.75 10.28 -0.73
N TRP A 221 2.72 9.55 -0.35
CA TRP A 221 2.81 8.15 0.07
C TRP A 221 1.78 7.29 -0.66
N GLU A 222 2.20 6.07 -1.00
CA GLU A 222 1.35 4.99 -1.45
C GLU A 222 1.50 3.85 -0.44
N THR A 223 0.42 3.50 0.26
CA THR A 223 0.51 2.67 1.45
C THR A 223 -0.71 1.78 1.65
N ASN A 224 -0.51 0.67 2.34
CA ASN A 224 -1.59 -0.18 2.84
C ASN A 224 -2.36 0.44 4.02
N GLY A 225 -1.93 1.59 4.52
CA GLY A 225 -2.63 2.38 5.52
C GLY A 225 -2.66 1.81 6.94
N SER A 226 -1.86 0.79 7.25
CA SER A 226 -1.93 0.06 8.53
C SER A 226 -1.07 0.63 9.65
N MET A 227 -0.52 1.85 9.50
CA MET A 227 0.32 2.50 10.49
C MET A 227 -0.42 2.88 11.77
N ASN A 228 0.34 3.13 12.83
CA ASN A 228 -0.17 3.76 14.05
C ASN A 228 -0.73 5.16 13.76
N GLN A 229 -1.83 5.53 14.39
CA GLN A 229 -2.53 6.79 14.13
C GLN A 229 -1.67 8.02 14.38
N GLY A 230 -0.85 8.06 15.45
CA GLY A 230 0.04 9.19 15.73
C GLY A 230 1.14 9.38 14.67
N LEU A 231 1.53 8.32 13.95
CA LEU A 231 2.40 8.41 12.79
C LEU A 231 1.64 8.90 11.55
N LEU A 232 0.39 8.47 11.38
CA LEU A 232 -0.49 8.93 10.31
C LEU A 232 -0.76 10.42 10.41
N GLU A 233 -1.02 10.96 11.59
CA GLU A 233 -1.22 12.40 11.82
C GLU A 233 -0.05 13.23 11.28
N ARG A 234 1.17 12.83 11.62
CA ARG A 234 2.39 13.50 11.13
C ARG A 234 2.58 13.39 9.61
N MET A 235 2.15 12.27 9.03
CA MET A 235 2.14 12.05 7.59
C MET A 235 1.13 12.98 6.90
N ILE A 236 -0.07 13.12 7.45
CA ILE A 236 -1.11 14.03 6.99
C ILE A 236 -0.63 15.49 7.03
N GLU A 237 -0.01 15.93 8.13
CA GLU A 237 0.55 17.28 8.26
C GLU A 237 1.55 17.61 7.13
N ILE A 238 2.48 16.69 6.85
CA ILE A 238 3.48 16.86 5.78
C ILE A 238 2.80 16.85 4.41
N ALA A 239 1.86 15.94 4.15
CA ALA A 239 1.14 15.88 2.89
C ALA A 239 0.33 17.15 2.64
N LEU A 240 -0.41 17.65 3.66
CA LEU A 240 -1.19 18.88 3.57
C LEU A 240 -0.32 20.09 3.25
N SER A 241 0.76 20.29 4.01
CA SER A 241 1.62 21.48 3.85
C SER A 241 2.38 21.47 2.53
N SER A 242 2.85 20.31 2.07
CA SER A 242 3.66 20.20 0.85
C SER A 242 2.84 20.12 -0.45
N GLY A 243 1.53 19.89 -0.39
CA GLY A 243 0.70 19.64 -1.58
C GLY A 243 0.75 18.20 -2.08
N GLY A 244 1.26 17.27 -1.27
CA GLY A 244 1.33 15.84 -1.60
C GLY A 244 0.02 15.10 -1.36
N CYS A 245 -0.06 13.86 -1.85
CA CYS A 245 -1.22 12.97 -1.72
C CYS A 245 -0.87 11.73 -0.91
N ILE A 246 -1.82 11.22 -0.12
CA ILE A 246 -1.74 9.91 0.53
C ILE A 246 -2.67 8.96 -0.21
N LYS A 247 -2.10 7.90 -0.78
CA LYS A 247 -2.82 6.91 -1.58
C LYS A 247 -2.95 5.63 -0.77
N PHE A 248 -4.18 5.26 -0.44
CA PHE A 248 -4.49 4.07 0.35
C PHE A 248 -4.87 2.90 -0.56
N ASP A 249 -4.23 1.78 -0.33
CA ASP A 249 -4.61 0.48 -0.89
C ASP A 249 -5.79 -0.12 -0.10
N LEU A 250 -7.01 0.10 -0.53
CA LEU A 250 -8.20 -0.59 0.00
C LEU A 250 -8.34 -1.95 -0.71
N LYS A 251 -7.66 -2.96 -0.20
CA LYS A 251 -7.50 -4.23 -0.93
C LYS A 251 -8.78 -5.06 -0.97
N THR A 252 -9.53 -5.11 0.14
CA THR A 252 -10.85 -5.74 0.25
C THR A 252 -11.67 -5.07 1.34
N TRP A 253 -12.99 -5.19 1.26
CA TRP A 253 -13.91 -4.83 2.33
C TRP A 253 -14.05 -5.94 3.38
N ASN A 254 -14.30 -7.17 2.90
CA ASN A 254 -14.47 -8.33 3.79
C ASN A 254 -13.16 -8.67 4.51
N GLU A 255 -13.17 -8.67 5.84
CA GLU A 255 -11.98 -8.90 6.67
C GLU A 255 -11.38 -10.29 6.44
N ASN A 256 -12.21 -11.34 6.36
CA ASN A 256 -11.72 -12.70 6.14
C ASN A 256 -11.04 -12.84 4.77
N LEU A 257 -11.61 -12.19 3.75
CA LEU A 257 -10.98 -12.12 2.44
C LEU A 257 -9.66 -11.35 2.49
N HIS A 258 -9.61 -10.24 3.25
CA HIS A 258 -8.38 -9.47 3.44
C HIS A 258 -7.29 -10.32 4.09
N ILE A 259 -7.61 -11.04 5.17
CA ILE A 259 -6.68 -11.94 5.84
C ILE A 259 -6.23 -13.05 4.88
N ALA A 260 -7.15 -13.68 4.14
CA ALA A 260 -6.81 -14.74 3.19
C ALA A 260 -5.85 -14.27 2.08
N LEU A 261 -5.95 -13.01 1.63
CA LEU A 261 -5.14 -12.46 0.54
C LEU A 261 -3.86 -11.77 1.01
N THR A 262 -3.84 -11.20 2.22
CA THR A 262 -2.74 -10.34 2.71
C THR A 262 -2.07 -10.84 3.99
N GLY A 263 -2.65 -11.84 4.66
CA GLY A 263 -2.19 -12.38 5.95
C GLY A 263 -2.56 -11.52 7.17
N ILE A 264 -3.19 -10.37 7.01
CA ILE A 264 -3.42 -9.36 8.07
C ILE A 264 -4.85 -8.79 7.94
N THR A 265 -5.42 -8.31 9.04
CA THR A 265 -6.73 -7.62 9.07
C THR A 265 -6.69 -6.26 8.35
N ASN A 266 -7.84 -5.81 7.81
CA ASN A 266 -8.01 -4.49 7.19
C ASN A 266 -8.51 -3.41 8.16
N LYS A 267 -8.83 -3.73 9.41
CA LYS A 267 -9.48 -2.80 10.37
C LYS A 267 -8.75 -1.48 10.49
N ARG A 268 -7.44 -1.53 10.80
CA ARG A 268 -6.61 -0.32 10.95
C ARG A 268 -6.51 0.49 9.64
N THR A 269 -6.51 -0.17 8.49
CA THR A 269 -6.51 0.51 7.18
C THR A 269 -7.80 1.31 6.98
N LEU A 270 -8.96 0.71 7.29
CA LEU A 270 -10.27 1.38 7.16
C LEU A 270 -10.41 2.53 8.18
N GLU A 271 -10.01 2.32 9.43
CA GLU A 271 -9.99 3.36 10.47
C GLU A 271 -9.13 4.56 10.04
N ASN A 272 -7.91 4.29 9.60
CA ASN A 272 -6.96 5.30 9.16
C ASN A 272 -7.40 6.02 7.87
N PHE A 273 -8.09 5.32 6.97
CA PHE A 273 -8.70 5.93 5.79
C PHE A 273 -9.78 6.94 6.17
N SER A 274 -10.71 6.54 7.05
CA SER A 274 -11.76 7.44 7.58
C SER A 274 -11.16 8.64 8.28
N PHE A 275 -10.19 8.43 9.17
CA PHE A 275 -9.50 9.49 9.88
C PHE A 275 -8.81 10.50 8.94
N THR A 276 -8.17 10.00 7.87
CA THR A 276 -7.57 10.87 6.85
C THR A 276 -8.64 11.62 6.06
N GLY A 277 -9.77 10.97 5.79
CA GLY A 277 -10.92 11.55 5.12
C GLY A 277 -11.52 12.78 5.83
N GLU A 278 -11.52 12.80 7.17
CA GLU A 278 -11.96 13.97 7.94
C GLU A 278 -11.13 15.25 7.67
N LYS A 279 -9.90 15.09 7.16
CA LYS A 279 -8.95 16.19 6.94
C LYS A 279 -8.93 16.70 5.49
N ILE A 280 -9.67 16.08 4.56
CA ILE A 280 -9.61 16.47 3.13
C ILE A 280 -10.10 17.88 2.86
N THR A 281 -11.04 18.40 3.65
CA THR A 281 -11.55 19.77 3.54
C THR A 281 -10.52 20.84 3.87
N LEU A 282 -9.46 20.48 4.61
CA LEU A 282 -8.34 21.40 4.92
C LEU A 282 -7.54 21.78 3.67
N ARG A 283 -7.56 20.93 2.64
CA ARG A 283 -6.96 21.17 1.33
C ARG A 283 -7.69 20.36 0.25
N PRO A 284 -8.74 20.93 -0.36
CA PRO A 284 -9.50 20.24 -1.41
C PRO A 284 -8.69 19.97 -2.68
N ILE A 285 -7.76 20.87 -3.06
CA ILE A 285 -6.95 20.77 -4.27
C ILE A 285 -5.48 21.10 -3.96
N PRO A 286 -4.53 20.22 -4.36
CA PRO A 286 -4.74 18.85 -4.87
C PRO A 286 -5.33 17.91 -3.81
N PRO A 287 -5.93 16.77 -4.18
CA PRO A 287 -6.57 15.88 -3.22
C PRO A 287 -5.55 15.35 -2.20
N LEU A 288 -5.89 15.41 -0.89
CA LEU A 288 -5.07 14.82 0.16
C LEU A 288 -5.09 13.30 0.10
N LEU A 289 -6.28 12.74 -0.09
CA LEU A 289 -6.56 11.30 -0.01
C LEU A 289 -6.96 10.75 -1.38
N VAL A 290 -6.40 9.61 -1.73
CA VAL A 290 -6.75 8.83 -2.93
C VAL A 290 -6.94 7.37 -2.51
N ALA A 291 -7.96 6.71 -3.02
CA ALA A 291 -8.20 5.27 -2.81
C ALA A 291 -7.80 4.48 -4.05
N ASN A 292 -7.34 3.24 -3.86
CA ASN A 292 -7.19 2.30 -4.96
C ASN A 292 -7.51 0.86 -4.53
N THR A 293 -7.95 0.04 -5.48
CA THR A 293 -8.20 -1.39 -5.30
C THR A 293 -7.70 -2.16 -6.51
N LEU A 294 -6.90 -3.21 -6.26
CA LEU A 294 -6.45 -4.13 -7.30
C LEU A 294 -7.54 -5.17 -7.56
N LEU A 295 -8.00 -5.28 -8.81
CA LEU A 295 -9.07 -6.18 -9.26
C LEU A 295 -8.55 -7.61 -9.44
N VAL A 296 -8.28 -8.32 -8.35
CA VAL A 296 -7.77 -9.70 -8.35
C VAL A 296 -8.90 -10.65 -8.79
N PRO A 297 -8.78 -11.29 -9.98
CA PRO A 297 -9.85 -12.15 -10.51
C PRO A 297 -10.21 -13.29 -9.57
N GLY A 298 -11.51 -13.58 -9.43
CA GLY A 298 -12.03 -14.66 -8.59
C GLY A 298 -12.07 -14.39 -7.09
N TYR A 299 -11.39 -13.34 -6.62
CA TYR A 299 -11.38 -12.93 -5.20
C TYR A 299 -12.01 -11.55 -4.98
N ILE A 300 -11.72 -10.60 -5.83
CA ILE A 300 -12.42 -9.31 -5.83
C ILE A 300 -13.58 -9.42 -6.80
N ASP A 301 -14.80 -9.31 -6.29
CA ASP A 301 -16.02 -9.29 -7.09
C ASP A 301 -16.70 -7.91 -7.04
N GLU A 302 -17.79 -7.74 -7.78
CA GLU A 302 -18.55 -6.51 -7.81
C GLU A 302 -19.13 -6.13 -6.43
N ASN A 303 -19.38 -7.11 -5.56
CA ASN A 303 -19.87 -6.86 -4.20
C ASN A 303 -18.77 -6.26 -3.30
N GLU A 304 -17.51 -6.74 -3.42
CA GLU A 304 -16.37 -6.10 -2.74
C GLU A 304 -16.21 -4.65 -3.19
N ILE A 305 -16.24 -4.39 -4.50
CA ILE A 305 -16.13 -3.02 -5.05
C ILE A 305 -17.30 -2.16 -4.58
N ARG A 306 -18.53 -2.69 -4.56
CA ARG A 306 -19.71 -1.99 -4.04
C ARG A 306 -19.50 -1.53 -2.59
N LYS A 307 -19.05 -2.43 -1.73
CA LYS A 307 -18.82 -2.13 -0.31
C LYS A 307 -17.68 -1.12 -0.09
N ILE A 308 -16.58 -1.26 -0.82
CA ILE A 308 -15.48 -0.29 -0.77
C ILE A 308 -15.93 1.09 -1.28
N ALA A 309 -16.71 1.13 -2.38
CA ALA A 309 -17.23 2.37 -2.93
C ALA A 309 -18.23 3.05 -1.98
N GLN A 310 -19.16 2.30 -1.38
CA GLN A 310 -20.08 2.80 -0.35
C GLN A 310 -19.32 3.42 0.82
N PHE A 311 -18.32 2.71 1.34
CA PHE A 311 -17.46 3.18 2.42
C PHE A 311 -16.71 4.46 2.02
N THR A 312 -16.07 4.46 0.85
CA THR A 312 -15.31 5.63 0.38
C THR A 312 -16.23 6.84 0.16
N ALA A 313 -17.41 6.64 -0.45
CA ALA A 313 -18.39 7.69 -0.66
C ALA A 313 -18.98 8.22 0.66
N SER A 314 -19.16 7.37 1.68
CA SER A 314 -19.61 7.81 3.01
C SER A 314 -18.59 8.69 3.73
N VAL A 315 -17.29 8.53 3.45
CA VAL A 315 -16.23 9.42 3.93
C VAL A 315 -16.27 10.75 3.13
N ASN A 316 -16.21 10.67 1.80
CA ASN A 316 -16.45 11.80 0.92
C ASN A 316 -16.57 11.30 -0.54
N PRO A 317 -17.65 11.67 -1.28
CA PRO A 317 -17.88 11.22 -2.65
C PRO A 317 -16.85 11.75 -3.67
N ASP A 318 -16.10 12.79 -3.33
CA ASP A 318 -15.09 13.38 -4.22
C ASP A 318 -13.70 12.73 -4.08
N ILE A 319 -13.51 11.79 -3.16
CA ILE A 319 -12.26 11.03 -3.05
C ILE A 319 -11.99 10.30 -4.35
N PRO A 320 -10.84 10.55 -5.02
CA PRO A 320 -10.47 9.82 -6.23
C PRO A 320 -10.26 8.33 -5.93
N TYR A 321 -10.90 7.48 -6.75
CA TYR A 321 -10.82 6.03 -6.61
C TYR A 321 -10.31 5.37 -7.88
N SER A 322 -9.18 4.67 -7.79
CA SER A 322 -8.56 3.94 -8.90
C SER A 322 -8.81 2.44 -8.78
N LEU A 323 -9.45 1.84 -9.78
CA LEU A 323 -9.61 0.40 -9.96
C LEU A 323 -8.45 -0.09 -10.83
N LEU A 324 -7.56 -0.91 -10.29
CA LEU A 324 -6.33 -1.31 -10.95
C LEU A 324 -6.46 -2.70 -11.57
N ALA A 325 -6.10 -2.83 -12.84
CA ALA A 325 -5.99 -4.15 -13.47
C ALA A 325 -4.89 -4.97 -12.80
N PHE A 326 -5.19 -6.25 -12.53
CA PHE A 326 -4.29 -7.22 -11.93
C PHE A 326 -3.40 -7.87 -12.99
N TYR A 327 -2.15 -8.10 -12.63
CA TYR A 327 -1.21 -8.94 -13.37
C TYR A 327 -0.70 -10.07 -12.45
N PRO A 328 -0.66 -11.34 -12.93
CA PRO A 328 -0.24 -12.49 -12.12
C PRO A 328 1.20 -12.35 -11.63
N HIS A 329 1.38 -12.38 -10.31
CA HIS A 329 2.69 -12.29 -9.67
C HIS A 329 2.77 -13.13 -8.40
N PHE A 330 3.98 -13.40 -7.96
CA PHE A 330 4.34 -14.02 -6.70
C PHE A 330 3.65 -15.38 -6.52
N TYR A 331 2.90 -15.58 -5.44
CA TYR A 331 2.16 -16.80 -5.14
C TYR A 331 0.79 -16.90 -5.86
N MET A 332 0.42 -15.91 -6.63
CA MET A 332 -0.78 -15.90 -7.47
C MET A 332 -0.43 -15.72 -8.95
N SER A 333 0.73 -16.25 -9.37
CA SER A 333 1.20 -16.22 -10.75
C SER A 333 0.42 -17.16 -11.69
N ASP A 334 -0.38 -18.04 -11.14
CA ASP A 334 -1.29 -18.96 -11.82
C ASP A 334 -2.65 -18.35 -12.20
N MET A 335 -2.97 -17.16 -11.66
CA MET A 335 -4.25 -16.49 -11.86
C MET A 335 -4.35 -15.82 -13.25
N PRO A 336 -5.57 -15.65 -13.81
CA PRO A 336 -5.77 -14.91 -15.05
C PRO A 336 -5.57 -13.41 -14.86
N LEU A 337 -5.44 -12.67 -15.97
CA LEU A 337 -5.53 -11.21 -15.99
C LEU A 337 -6.95 -10.73 -15.66
N THR A 338 -7.08 -9.48 -15.20
CA THR A 338 -8.39 -8.82 -15.08
C THR A 338 -9.00 -8.63 -16.48
N SER A 339 -10.23 -9.14 -16.70
CA SER A 339 -10.91 -8.88 -17.97
C SER A 339 -11.40 -7.43 -18.05
N LYS A 340 -11.38 -6.87 -19.27
CA LYS A 340 -11.88 -5.51 -19.54
C LYS A 340 -13.35 -5.38 -19.13
N SER A 341 -14.19 -6.33 -19.49
CA SER A 341 -15.62 -6.31 -19.15
C SER A 341 -15.87 -6.32 -17.64
N PHE A 342 -15.05 -7.05 -16.86
CA PHE A 342 -15.14 -7.05 -15.40
C PHE A 342 -14.72 -5.69 -14.81
N ALA A 343 -13.61 -5.11 -15.28
CA ALA A 343 -13.16 -3.79 -14.83
C ALA A 343 -14.21 -2.70 -15.12
N GLU A 344 -14.86 -2.76 -16.29
CA GLU A 344 -15.95 -1.83 -16.67
C GLU A 344 -17.19 -1.99 -15.78
N ARG A 345 -17.58 -3.22 -15.41
CA ARG A 345 -18.69 -3.42 -14.45
C ARG A 345 -18.32 -2.89 -13.05
N CYS A 346 -17.10 -3.14 -12.58
CA CYS A 346 -16.62 -2.58 -11.32
C CYS A 346 -16.61 -1.04 -11.32
N PHE A 347 -16.19 -0.44 -12.43
CA PHE A 347 -16.24 1.02 -12.60
C PHE A 347 -17.69 1.54 -12.50
N LYS A 348 -18.64 0.90 -13.20
CA LYS A 348 -20.06 1.26 -13.14
C LYS A 348 -20.59 1.15 -11.73
N VAL A 349 -20.34 0.04 -11.04
CA VAL A 349 -20.73 -0.17 -9.63
C VAL A 349 -20.19 0.95 -8.74
N ALA A 350 -18.90 1.30 -8.85
CA ALA A 350 -18.32 2.35 -8.03
C ALA A 350 -18.96 3.73 -8.27
N LYS A 351 -19.34 4.02 -9.51
CA LYS A 351 -20.08 5.24 -9.87
C LYS A 351 -21.52 5.24 -9.33
N GLU A 352 -22.21 4.10 -9.39
CA GLU A 352 -23.57 3.93 -8.88
C GLU A 352 -23.65 4.12 -7.36
N GLU A 353 -22.58 3.79 -6.63
CA GLU A 353 -22.48 3.99 -5.18
C GLU A 353 -22.08 5.42 -4.77
N GLY A 354 -22.09 6.35 -5.71
CA GLY A 354 -22.00 7.79 -5.46
C GLY A 354 -20.60 8.40 -5.54
N LEU A 355 -19.57 7.66 -6.00
CA LEU A 355 -18.25 8.23 -6.20
C LEU A 355 -18.18 9.11 -7.47
N ASN A 356 -17.74 10.36 -7.30
CA ASN A 356 -17.64 11.33 -8.39
C ASN A 356 -16.39 11.10 -9.27
N ASN A 357 -15.29 10.64 -8.68
CA ASN A 357 -13.99 10.53 -9.32
C ASN A 357 -13.51 9.07 -9.33
N VAL A 358 -13.84 8.32 -10.37
CA VAL A 358 -13.44 6.91 -10.54
C VAL A 358 -12.63 6.76 -11.82
N ARG A 359 -11.55 5.95 -11.78
CA ARG A 359 -10.71 5.60 -12.95
C ARG A 359 -10.38 4.11 -12.96
N ILE A 360 -10.28 3.52 -14.13
CA ILE A 360 -9.61 2.23 -14.34
C ILE A 360 -8.15 2.52 -14.66
N GLY A 361 -7.23 2.03 -13.84
CA GLY A 361 -5.78 2.13 -14.04
C GLY A 361 -5.18 0.85 -14.62
N ASN A 362 -3.92 0.93 -15.06
CA ASN A 362 -3.18 -0.18 -15.68
C ASN A 362 -3.93 -0.82 -16.85
N ILE A 363 -4.63 -0.03 -17.65
CA ILE A 363 -5.51 -0.50 -18.75
C ILE A 363 -4.79 -1.38 -19.78
N HIS A 364 -3.46 -1.24 -19.92
CA HIS A 364 -2.62 -2.07 -20.79
C HIS A 364 -2.48 -3.53 -20.29
N LEU A 365 -2.90 -3.82 -19.05
CA LEU A 365 -2.91 -5.17 -18.47
C LEU A 365 -4.28 -5.86 -18.57
N LEU A 366 -5.32 -5.18 -19.08
CA LEU A 366 -6.64 -5.77 -19.25
C LEU A 366 -6.66 -6.78 -20.40
N SER A 367 -7.33 -7.93 -20.18
CA SER A 367 -7.57 -8.98 -21.19
C SER A 367 -8.94 -8.87 -21.83
#